data_f4fc8942a551af3e30d301d27b39e41a
#
_entry.id   f4fc8942a551af3e30d301d27b39e41a
#
_cell.length_a   1.000
_cell.length_b   1.000
_cell.length_c   1.000
_cell.angle_alpha   90.00
_cell.angle_beta   90.00
_cell.angle_gamma   90.00
#
_symmetry.space_group_name_H-M   'P 1'
#
loop_
_entity.id
_entity.type
_entity.pdbx_description
1 polymer ?
#
loop_
_entity_poly.entity_id
_entity_poly.type
_entity_poly.pdbx_seq_one_letter_code
_entity_poly.pdbx_strand_id
1 'polypeptide(L)'
;MKEKLHHATVILERVYEAPPERVFSEFANPQARARWSAPSNDALAYDEADFREGGHDVFRCGPPNDLRFRGVTTYHTITPNRCVVFTETLSDGSARLAIALNTLDFEPTAQGTNLKVTVQLVSFVGPGMVEGYESGNRGALDSLARHLGGSI
;
A
#
# COMPACT_ATOMS: atom_id res chain seq x y z
N MET A 1 -0.48 -9.32 30.02
CA MET A 1 0.85 -9.62 29.48
C MET A 1 1.10 -8.78 28.22
N LYS A 2 2.27 -8.22 28.15
CA LYS A 2 2.63 -7.36 27.04
C LYS A 2 3.04 -8.19 25.85
N GLU A 3 2.44 -7.96 24.69
CA GLU A 3 2.85 -8.64 23.46
C GLU A 3 4.21 -8.13 23.00
N LYS A 4 4.97 -9.03 22.42
CA LYS A 4 6.25 -8.68 21.83
C LYS A 4 6.03 -7.92 20.52
N LEU A 5 6.81 -6.86 20.34
CA LEU A 5 6.84 -6.17 19.06
C LEU A 5 7.62 -7.01 18.05
N HIS A 6 7.13 -7.06 16.83
CA HIS A 6 7.82 -7.72 15.73
C HIS A 6 8.16 -6.69 14.67
N HIS A 7 9.42 -6.65 14.28
CA HIS A 7 9.92 -5.74 13.24
C HIS A 7 10.26 -6.54 12.00
N ALA A 8 9.95 -5.99 10.85
CA ALA A 8 10.29 -6.65 9.59
C ALA A 8 10.43 -5.64 8.47
N THR A 9 11.19 -6.02 7.45
CA THR A 9 11.28 -5.27 6.21
C THR A 9 10.84 -6.19 5.08
N VAL A 10 9.86 -5.73 4.31
CA VAL A 10 9.36 -6.45 3.15
C VAL A 10 9.75 -5.65 1.92
N ILE A 11 10.41 -6.28 0.94
CA ILE A 11 10.82 -5.63 -0.30
C ILE A 11 10.22 -6.42 -1.45
N LEU A 12 9.46 -5.73 -2.30
CA LEU A 12 8.85 -6.33 -3.49
C LEU A 12 9.20 -5.47 -4.70
N GLU A 13 9.45 -6.13 -5.82
CA GLU A 13 9.72 -5.45 -7.09
C GLU A 13 8.82 -6.01 -8.17
N ARG A 14 8.36 -5.12 -9.05
CA ARG A 14 7.55 -5.49 -10.21
C ARG A 14 7.95 -4.62 -11.39
N VAL A 15 8.01 -5.24 -12.57
CA VAL A 15 8.23 -4.50 -13.82
C VAL A 15 6.87 -4.41 -14.52
N TYR A 16 6.45 -3.18 -14.82
CA TYR A 16 5.22 -2.92 -15.55
C TYR A 16 5.52 -2.37 -16.93
N GLU A 17 4.77 -2.81 -17.93
CA GLU A 17 4.92 -2.32 -19.31
C GLU A 17 4.14 -1.01 -19.49
N ALA A 18 4.40 -0.05 -18.62
CA ALA A 18 3.77 1.26 -18.65
C ALA A 18 4.80 2.26 -18.15
N PRO A 19 4.81 3.50 -18.68
CA PRO A 19 5.80 4.49 -18.25
C PRO A 19 5.55 4.91 -16.79
N PRO A 20 6.58 5.45 -16.11
CA PRO A 20 6.45 5.86 -14.71
C PRO A 20 5.28 6.79 -14.44
N GLU A 21 4.98 7.71 -15.34
CA GLU A 21 3.85 8.64 -15.17
C GLU A 21 2.53 7.89 -15.07
N ARG A 22 2.36 6.83 -15.86
CA ARG A 22 1.14 6.05 -15.87
C ARG A 22 1.02 5.22 -14.57
N VAL A 23 2.12 4.57 -14.16
CA VAL A 23 2.12 3.76 -12.94
C VAL A 23 1.91 4.66 -11.73
N PHE A 24 2.62 5.79 -11.67
CA PHE A 24 2.49 6.74 -10.59
C PHE A 24 1.05 7.26 -10.45
N SER A 25 0.38 7.54 -11.57
CA SER A 25 -0.98 8.08 -11.55
C SER A 25 -1.97 7.10 -10.90
N GLU A 26 -1.69 5.80 -10.95
CA GLU A 26 -2.53 4.80 -10.29
C GLU A 26 -2.45 4.89 -8.77
N PHE A 27 -1.32 5.32 -8.24
CA PHE A 27 -1.16 5.55 -6.81
C PHE A 27 -1.71 6.93 -6.41
N ALA A 28 -1.54 7.92 -7.26
CA ALA A 28 -1.95 9.29 -6.96
C ALA A 28 -3.48 9.47 -6.96
N ASN A 29 -4.19 8.70 -7.76
CA ASN A 29 -5.64 8.82 -7.89
C ASN A 29 -6.34 7.84 -6.92
N PRO A 30 -7.05 8.33 -5.89
CA PRO A 30 -7.66 7.43 -4.91
C PRO A 30 -8.75 6.53 -5.49
N GLN A 31 -9.49 6.97 -6.51
CA GLN A 31 -10.48 6.11 -7.14
C GLN A 31 -9.81 4.96 -7.90
N ALA A 32 -8.72 5.24 -8.59
CA ALA A 32 -7.96 4.21 -9.27
C ALA A 32 -7.34 3.25 -8.26
N ARG A 33 -6.70 3.81 -7.24
CA ARG A 33 -6.04 3.02 -6.20
C ARG A 33 -7.02 2.07 -5.50
N ALA A 34 -8.24 2.52 -5.25
CA ALA A 34 -9.26 1.70 -4.59
C ALA A 34 -9.64 0.47 -5.42
N ARG A 35 -9.47 0.52 -6.75
CA ARG A 35 -9.85 -0.59 -7.63
C ARG A 35 -8.87 -1.76 -7.56
N TRP A 36 -7.60 -1.49 -7.29
CA TRP A 36 -6.60 -2.55 -7.36
C TRP A 36 -5.90 -2.83 -6.02
N SER A 37 -5.98 -1.93 -5.04
CA SER A 37 -5.16 -2.05 -3.84
C SER A 37 -5.73 -2.94 -2.75
N ALA A 38 -7.02 -3.28 -2.81
CA ALA A 38 -7.60 -4.17 -1.82
C ALA A 38 -7.06 -5.59 -1.98
N PRO A 39 -6.76 -6.28 -0.88
CA PRO A 39 -6.41 -7.68 -0.97
C PRO A 39 -7.52 -8.51 -1.59
N SER A 40 -7.14 -9.68 -2.13
CA SER A 40 -8.09 -10.60 -2.75
C SER A 40 -9.24 -10.94 -1.79
N ASN A 41 -10.48 -10.82 -2.26
CA ASN A 41 -11.69 -11.07 -1.49
C ASN A 41 -12.01 -10.03 -0.42
N ASP A 42 -11.19 -8.99 -0.30
CA ASP A 42 -11.45 -7.89 0.61
C ASP A 42 -11.91 -6.67 -0.19
N ALA A 43 -12.46 -5.71 0.54
CA ALA A 43 -12.83 -4.42 -0.02
C ALA A 43 -12.09 -3.32 0.71
N LEU A 44 -11.99 -2.18 0.06
CA LEU A 44 -11.33 -1.01 0.62
C LEU A 44 -12.14 0.22 0.25
N ALA A 45 -12.38 1.08 1.23
CA ALA A 45 -13.09 2.34 1.03
C ALA A 45 -12.32 3.47 1.68
N TYR A 46 -12.17 4.57 0.95
CA TYR A 46 -11.54 5.78 1.48
C TYR A 46 -12.60 6.69 2.07
N ASP A 47 -12.42 7.06 3.34
CA ASP A 47 -13.25 8.09 3.98
C ASP A 47 -12.67 9.48 3.72
N GLU A 48 -11.34 9.57 3.60
CA GLU A 48 -10.63 10.77 3.20
C GLU A 48 -9.47 10.36 2.31
N ALA A 49 -9.14 11.19 1.33
CA ALA A 49 -7.99 10.94 0.47
C ALA A 49 -7.41 12.29 0.04
N ASP A 50 -6.13 12.50 0.36
CA ASP A 50 -5.45 13.76 0.05
C ASP A 50 -4.00 13.44 -0.29
N PHE A 51 -3.75 13.21 -1.57
CA PHE A 51 -2.43 12.80 -2.05
C PHE A 51 -1.55 14.02 -2.29
N ARG A 52 -0.93 14.50 -1.22
CA ARG A 52 0.06 15.60 -1.25
C ARG A 52 0.95 15.47 -0.03
N GLU A 53 2.11 16.08 -0.08
CA GLU A 53 2.99 16.09 1.10
C GLU A 53 2.26 16.75 2.26
N GLY A 54 2.25 16.08 3.41
CA GLY A 54 1.51 16.50 4.58
C GLY A 54 0.04 16.09 4.56
N GLY A 55 -0.44 15.54 3.46
CA GLY A 55 -1.82 15.07 3.36
C GLY A 55 -2.00 13.70 3.98
N HIS A 56 -3.26 13.31 4.18
CA HIS A 56 -3.61 12.00 4.73
C HIS A 56 -4.67 11.31 3.92
N ASP A 57 -4.62 9.97 3.95
CA ASP A 57 -5.77 9.15 3.60
C ASP A 57 -6.30 8.51 4.87
N VAL A 58 -7.61 8.36 4.96
CA VAL A 58 -8.25 7.55 5.98
C VAL A 58 -9.08 6.51 5.24
N PHE A 59 -8.81 5.24 5.51
CA PHE A 59 -9.49 4.18 4.81
C PHE A 59 -9.96 3.09 5.76
N ARG A 60 -10.92 2.31 5.28
CA ARG A 60 -11.39 1.10 5.96
C ARG A 60 -11.24 -0.06 5.00
N CYS A 61 -10.87 -1.22 5.52
CA CYS A 61 -10.73 -2.41 4.71
C CYS A 61 -11.12 -3.65 5.49
N GLY A 62 -11.27 -4.76 4.78
CA GLY A 62 -11.65 -6.03 5.32
C GLY A 62 -12.64 -6.74 4.40
N PRO A 63 -13.32 -7.79 4.89
CA PRO A 63 -14.38 -8.43 4.11
C PRO A 63 -15.42 -7.41 3.67
N PRO A 64 -16.00 -7.55 2.46
CA PRO A 64 -16.92 -6.53 1.94
C PRO A 64 -18.09 -6.18 2.85
N ASN A 65 -18.53 -7.11 3.68
CA ASN A 65 -19.63 -6.87 4.63
C ASN A 65 -19.14 -6.50 6.02
N ASP A 66 -17.83 -6.33 6.21
CA ASP A 66 -17.26 -5.97 7.52
C ASP A 66 -15.91 -5.29 7.32
N LEU A 67 -15.95 -3.98 7.02
CA LEU A 67 -14.74 -3.17 6.85
C LEU A 67 -14.22 -2.72 8.22
N ARG A 68 -13.79 -3.67 9.01
CA ARG A 68 -13.45 -3.44 10.42
C ARG A 68 -12.08 -2.81 10.64
N PHE A 69 -11.18 -2.94 9.67
CA PHE A 69 -9.83 -2.42 9.83
C PHE A 69 -9.77 -0.98 9.35
N ARG A 70 -9.13 -0.12 10.13
CA ARG A 70 -8.99 1.29 9.80
C ARG A 70 -7.53 1.61 9.61
N GLY A 71 -7.22 2.27 8.49
CA GLY A 71 -5.88 2.73 8.21
C GLY A 71 -5.82 4.24 8.06
N VAL A 72 -4.69 4.80 8.48
CA VAL A 72 -4.38 6.21 8.25
C VAL A 72 -3.02 6.27 7.57
N THR A 73 -3.00 6.88 6.39
CA THR A 73 -1.77 7.12 5.64
C THR A 73 -1.39 8.58 5.79
N THR A 74 -0.12 8.85 6.06
CA THR A 74 0.42 10.21 6.07
C THR A 74 1.53 10.28 5.05
N TYR A 75 1.40 11.18 4.08
CA TYR A 75 2.39 11.35 3.02
C TYR A 75 3.49 12.30 3.47
N HIS A 76 4.73 11.85 3.43
CA HIS A 76 5.88 12.64 3.88
C HIS A 76 6.65 13.25 2.70
N THR A 77 6.85 12.47 1.65
CA THR A 77 7.57 12.93 0.47
C THR A 77 6.88 12.39 -0.77
N ILE A 78 6.62 13.27 -1.72
CA ILE A 78 6.09 12.90 -3.03
C ILE A 78 6.94 13.59 -4.08
N THR A 79 7.73 12.81 -4.82
CA THR A 79 8.45 13.29 -5.98
C THR A 79 7.73 12.70 -7.20
N PRO A 80 7.00 13.52 -7.96
CA PRO A 80 6.17 13.01 -9.04
C PRO A 80 6.91 12.06 -9.96
N ASN A 81 6.28 10.92 -10.23
CA ASN A 81 6.76 9.87 -11.14
C ASN A 81 8.05 9.18 -10.69
N ARG A 82 8.52 9.44 -9.47
CA ARG A 82 9.80 8.89 -9.00
C ARG A 82 9.73 8.24 -7.63
N CYS A 83 9.05 8.87 -6.66
CA CYS A 83 9.15 8.39 -5.29
C CYS A 83 7.97 8.86 -4.45
N VAL A 84 7.46 7.96 -3.61
CA VAL A 84 6.49 8.32 -2.57
C VAL A 84 6.94 7.66 -1.28
N VAL A 85 7.04 8.45 -0.20
CA VAL A 85 7.35 7.93 1.14
C VAL A 85 6.18 8.30 2.05
N PHE A 86 5.61 7.30 2.68
CA PHE A 86 4.46 7.52 3.57
C PHE A 86 4.45 6.53 4.73
N THR A 87 3.81 6.93 5.82
CA THR A 87 3.56 6.05 6.95
C THR A 87 2.11 5.61 6.93
N GLU A 88 1.86 4.41 7.43
CA GLU A 88 0.52 3.87 7.55
C GLU A 88 0.35 3.30 8.95
N THR A 89 -0.75 3.66 9.61
CA THR A 89 -1.13 3.05 10.88
C THR A 89 -2.38 2.21 10.63
N LEU A 90 -2.39 1.00 11.16
CA LEU A 90 -3.52 0.08 10.98
C LEU A 90 -4.07 -0.31 12.35
N SER A 91 -5.39 -0.25 12.48
CA SER A 91 -6.07 -0.53 13.75
C SER A 91 -7.33 -1.35 13.52
N ASP A 92 -7.75 -2.06 14.57
CA ASP A 92 -9.02 -2.75 14.65
C ASP A 92 -9.71 -2.22 15.90
N GLY A 93 -10.68 -1.30 15.72
CA GLY A 93 -11.25 -0.58 16.83
C GLY A 93 -10.18 0.24 17.55
N SER A 94 -10.04 0.06 18.85
CA SER A 94 -9.01 0.74 19.64
C SER A 94 -7.67 -0.03 19.64
N ALA A 95 -7.63 -1.21 19.05
CA ALA A 95 -6.40 -2.02 19.04
C ALA A 95 -5.51 -1.61 17.88
N ARG A 96 -4.28 -1.19 18.20
CA ARG A 96 -3.26 -0.90 17.20
C ARG A 96 -2.69 -2.23 16.68
N LEU A 97 -2.71 -2.42 15.37
CA LEU A 97 -2.20 -3.65 14.76
C LEU A 97 -0.79 -3.48 14.23
N ALA A 98 -0.52 -2.38 13.53
CA ALA A 98 0.79 -2.17 12.92
C ALA A 98 1.02 -0.71 12.58
N ILE A 99 2.30 -0.35 12.47
CA ILE A 99 2.74 0.92 11.90
C ILE A 99 3.81 0.58 10.87
N ALA A 100 3.69 1.14 9.68
CA ALA A 100 4.62 0.84 8.60
C ALA A 100 5.12 2.12 7.92
N LEU A 101 6.41 2.13 7.62
CA LEU A 101 7.01 3.15 6.75
C LEU A 101 7.16 2.53 5.37
N ASN A 102 6.52 3.14 4.39
CA ASN A 102 6.46 2.64 3.03
C ASN A 102 7.23 3.56 2.10
N THR A 103 8.03 2.96 1.22
CA THR A 103 8.74 3.68 0.16
C THR A 103 8.40 3.06 -1.17
N LEU A 104 7.92 3.88 -2.09
CA LEU A 104 7.65 3.48 -3.47
C LEU A 104 8.68 4.16 -4.35
N ASP A 105 9.47 3.36 -5.06
CA ASP A 105 10.47 3.86 -6.03
C ASP A 105 10.00 3.49 -7.43
N PHE A 106 9.83 4.49 -8.28
CA PHE A 106 9.42 4.30 -9.67
C PHE A 106 10.63 4.57 -10.56
N GLU A 107 11.21 3.52 -11.12
CA GLU A 107 12.41 3.66 -11.95
C GLU A 107 12.08 3.35 -13.40
N PRO A 108 12.36 4.29 -14.33
CA PRO A 108 12.11 4.02 -15.74
C PRO A 108 13.06 2.94 -16.26
N THR A 109 12.52 2.05 -17.08
CA THR A 109 13.28 0.98 -17.73
C THR A 109 13.02 1.01 -19.23
N ALA A 110 13.74 0.18 -19.98
CA ALA A 110 13.51 0.07 -21.42
C ALA A 110 12.09 -0.44 -21.73
N GLN A 111 11.50 -1.26 -20.86
CA GLN A 111 10.16 -1.79 -21.06
C GLN A 111 9.06 -0.96 -20.43
N GLY A 112 9.41 -0.06 -19.53
CA GLY A 112 8.40 0.73 -18.82
C GLY A 112 8.88 1.19 -17.46
N THR A 113 8.42 0.55 -16.39
CA THR A 113 8.73 0.96 -15.01
C THR A 113 9.10 -0.23 -14.15
N ASN A 114 10.19 -0.10 -13.41
CA ASN A 114 10.47 -1.01 -12.30
C ASN A 114 9.99 -0.31 -11.02
N LEU A 115 8.98 -0.89 -10.38
CA LEU A 115 8.46 -0.39 -9.12
C LEU A 115 9.03 -1.22 -7.98
N LYS A 116 9.74 -0.58 -7.08
CA LYS A 116 10.23 -1.21 -5.86
C LYS A 116 9.43 -0.68 -4.68
N VAL A 117 8.85 -1.59 -3.90
CA VAL A 117 8.09 -1.27 -2.70
C VAL A 117 8.87 -1.79 -1.50
N THR A 118 9.23 -0.89 -0.59
CA THR A 118 9.90 -1.24 0.66
C THR A 118 8.96 -0.89 1.80
N VAL A 119 8.62 -1.90 2.62
CA VAL A 119 7.74 -1.72 3.78
C VAL A 119 8.53 -2.09 5.02
N GLN A 120 8.77 -1.11 5.89
CA GLN A 120 9.43 -1.32 7.17
C GLN A 120 8.38 -1.21 8.24
N LEU A 121 8.04 -2.33 8.88
CA LEU A 121 6.89 -2.35 9.77
C LEU A 121 7.22 -2.86 11.16
N VAL A 122 6.42 -2.40 12.12
CA VAL A 122 6.34 -2.95 13.45
C VAL A 122 4.93 -3.49 13.65
N SER A 123 4.84 -4.75 14.06
CA SER A 123 3.58 -5.39 14.40
C SER A 123 3.40 -5.37 15.92
N PHE A 124 2.20 -5.05 16.37
CA PHE A 124 1.82 -5.07 17.79
C PHE A 124 1.08 -6.35 18.16
N VAL A 125 0.83 -7.23 17.20
CA VAL A 125 -0.03 -8.41 17.39
C VAL A 125 0.62 -9.71 16.90
N GLY A 126 1.94 -9.75 16.83
CA GLY A 126 2.65 -10.96 16.49
C GLY A 126 3.09 -11.03 15.03
N PRO A 127 3.73 -12.15 14.64
CA PRO A 127 4.37 -12.27 13.32
C PRO A 127 3.39 -12.42 12.16
N GLY A 128 2.15 -12.83 12.43
CA GLY A 128 1.16 -13.01 11.36
C GLY A 128 0.87 -11.72 10.61
N MET A 129 1.01 -10.55 11.26
CA MET A 129 0.81 -9.26 10.61
C MET A 129 1.87 -9.00 9.54
N VAL A 130 3.11 -9.48 9.75
CA VAL A 130 4.18 -9.36 8.75
C VAL A 130 3.80 -10.12 7.49
N GLU A 131 3.32 -11.35 7.65
CA GLU A 131 2.89 -12.18 6.53
C GLU A 131 1.70 -11.53 5.81
N GLY A 132 0.78 -10.92 6.59
CA GLY A 132 -0.37 -10.21 6.03
C GLY A 132 0.05 -9.02 5.18
N TYR A 133 1.03 -8.24 5.64
CA TYR A 133 1.56 -7.11 4.86
C TYR A 133 2.23 -7.58 3.58
N GLU A 134 3.04 -8.62 3.66
CA GLU A 134 3.70 -9.16 2.47
C GLU A 134 2.68 -9.67 1.47
N SER A 135 1.77 -10.50 1.92
CA SER A 135 0.74 -11.10 1.07
C SER A 135 -0.18 -10.03 0.46
N GLY A 136 -0.61 -9.05 1.28
CA GLY A 136 -1.48 -7.99 0.81
C GLY A 136 -0.83 -7.10 -0.23
N ASN A 137 0.43 -6.73 -0.01
CA ASN A 137 1.18 -5.92 -0.99
C ASN A 137 1.43 -6.69 -2.27
N ARG A 138 1.79 -7.97 -2.15
CA ARG A 138 2.02 -8.83 -3.32
C ARG A 138 0.75 -8.93 -4.16
N GLY A 139 -0.38 -9.17 -3.51
CA GLY A 139 -1.67 -9.25 -4.19
C GLY A 139 -2.08 -7.95 -4.85
N ALA A 140 -1.85 -6.82 -4.18
CA ALA A 140 -2.16 -5.50 -4.73
C ALA A 140 -1.31 -5.20 -5.98
N LEU A 141 -0.02 -5.51 -5.94
CA LEU A 141 0.86 -5.29 -7.08
C LEU A 141 0.49 -6.18 -8.27
N ASP A 142 0.06 -7.40 -8.02
CA ASP A 142 -0.43 -8.30 -9.07
C ASP A 142 -1.75 -7.78 -9.66
N SER A 143 -2.62 -7.25 -8.80
CA SER A 143 -3.87 -6.63 -9.23
C SER A 143 -3.61 -5.38 -10.07
N LEU A 144 -2.62 -4.58 -9.68
CA LEU A 144 -2.21 -3.41 -10.45
C LEU A 144 -1.76 -3.80 -11.86
N ALA A 145 -1.03 -4.89 -11.99
CA ALA A 145 -0.60 -5.39 -13.29
C ALA A 145 -1.81 -5.65 -14.20
N ARG A 146 -2.83 -6.31 -13.67
CA ARG A 146 -4.07 -6.58 -14.42
C ARG A 146 -4.80 -5.30 -14.78
N HIS A 147 -4.83 -4.35 -13.84
CA HIS A 147 -5.49 -3.06 -14.04
C HIS A 147 -4.79 -2.21 -15.10
N LEU A 148 -3.48 -2.28 -15.20
CA LEU A 148 -2.69 -1.50 -16.16
C LEU A 148 -2.83 -1.96 -17.61
N GLY A 149 -3.52 -3.04 -17.84
CA GLY A 149 -3.74 -3.43 -19.24
C GLY A 149 -3.95 -4.91 -19.40
N GLY A 150 -3.82 -5.64 -18.35
CA GLY A 150 -4.16 -7.04 -18.30
C GLY A 150 -3.36 -7.95 -19.19
N SER A 151 -2.37 -7.44 -19.89
CA SER A 151 -1.68 -8.24 -20.89
C SER A 151 -0.23 -8.45 -20.50
N ILE A 152 -0.07 -8.94 -19.34
CA ILE A 152 1.28 -9.23 -18.91
C ILE A 152 1.48 -10.71 -18.87
#